data_7b4fa73b5ea1ca5717d94e222bd32037
#
_entry.id   7b4fa73b5ea1ca5717d94e222bd32037
#
_cell.length_a   1.000
_cell.length_b   1.000
_cell.length_c   1.000
_cell.angle_alpha   90.00
_cell.angle_beta   90.00
_cell.angle_gamma   90.00
#
_symmetry.space_group_name_H-M   'P 1'
#
loop_
_entity.id
_entity.type
_entity.pdbx_description
1 polymer ?
#
loop_
_entity_poly.entity_id
_entity_poly.type
_entity_poly.pdbx_seq_one_letter_code
_entity_poly.pdbx_strand_id
1 'polypeptide(L)'
;FRRWLMKSLIEDDKLFIENGPTNIIAEAFSSEKKEIYNLICEYSSKFLKDLSLEIEKLKKPTSQKNKFVSDIANTMFESTKLFLPNFITPMASVAGSISELLLLKVLEKFKVNKIYINNGGDISLYISKNEKFNFSIGGETSCVIEYTGIDGFGGIATSGWKGRSFSMGIADSVTVIAEKASVADAAATIIGNHIDLKNSNKVKKTFANNLYEDCLLYTSPSPRDSSQ
;
A
#
# COMPACT_ATOMS: atom_id res chain seq x y z
N PHE A 1 -20.80 -1.60 12.31
CA PHE A 1 -19.45 -0.98 12.23
C PHE A 1 -18.76 -1.10 13.59
N ARG A 2 -17.72 -1.94 13.73
CA ARG A 2 -16.83 -1.87 14.90
C ARG A 2 -16.16 -0.50 14.88
N ARG A 3 -16.32 0.27 15.94
CA ARG A 3 -15.65 1.56 16.14
C ARG A 3 -14.18 1.24 16.43
N TRP A 4 -13.33 1.29 15.41
CA TRP A 4 -11.89 1.12 15.58
C TRP A 4 -11.38 2.31 16.40
N LEU A 5 -10.79 2.04 17.56
CA LEU A 5 -10.06 3.06 18.31
C LEU A 5 -8.63 3.11 17.76
N MET A 6 -8.26 4.25 17.21
CA MET A 6 -6.88 4.49 16.84
C MET A 6 -5.99 4.45 18.08
N LYS A 7 -4.93 3.67 18.01
CA LYS A 7 -3.84 3.69 18.98
C LYS A 7 -2.62 4.27 18.32
N SER A 8 -1.90 5.16 19.00
CA SER A 8 -0.63 5.68 18.55
C SER A 8 0.39 5.68 19.67
N LEU A 9 1.62 5.38 19.34
CA LEU A 9 2.76 5.33 20.25
C LEU A 9 3.98 5.93 19.54
N ILE A 10 4.80 6.66 20.28
CA ILE A 10 6.13 7.07 19.82
C ILE A 10 7.15 6.28 20.63
N GLU A 11 7.97 5.51 19.96
CA GLU A 11 9.03 4.69 20.52
C GLU A 11 10.26 4.74 19.61
N ASP A 12 11.44 4.89 20.18
CA ASP A 12 12.73 5.00 19.46
C ASP A 12 12.66 6.01 18.29
N ASP A 13 12.08 7.17 18.57
CA ASP A 13 11.92 8.28 17.60
C ASP A 13 10.96 7.96 16.42
N LYS A 14 10.27 6.83 16.42
CA LYS A 14 9.31 6.42 15.40
C LYS A 14 7.89 6.50 15.91
N LEU A 15 7.00 6.89 15.02
CA LEU A 15 5.56 6.85 15.24
C LEU A 15 5.02 5.48 14.81
N PHE A 16 4.26 4.85 15.69
CA PHE A 16 3.48 3.64 15.42
C PHE A 16 2.00 3.96 15.51
N ILE A 17 1.21 3.58 14.52
CA ILE A 17 -0.25 3.75 14.52
C ILE A 17 -0.90 2.41 14.18
N GLU A 18 -1.84 2.00 15.01
CA GLU A 18 -2.83 0.96 14.71
C GLU A 18 -4.19 1.63 14.56
N ASN A 19 -4.76 1.58 13.37
CA ASN A 19 -6.08 2.15 13.10
C ASN A 19 -6.86 1.25 12.14
N GLY A 20 -7.70 0.38 12.69
CA GLY A 20 -8.42 -0.60 11.90
C GLY A 20 -7.49 -1.53 11.11
N PRO A 21 -7.63 -1.57 9.79
CA PRO A 21 -6.79 -2.42 8.94
C PRO A 21 -5.39 -1.85 8.69
N THR A 22 -5.10 -0.61 9.11
CA THR A 22 -3.81 0.04 8.86
C THR A 22 -2.86 -0.12 10.04
N ASN A 23 -1.60 -0.44 9.73
CA ASN A 23 -0.47 -0.44 10.66
C ASN A 23 0.62 0.44 10.09
N ILE A 24 0.73 1.66 10.62
CA ILE A 24 1.66 2.65 10.09
C ILE A 24 2.86 2.76 11.01
N ILE A 25 4.05 2.75 10.42
CA ILE A 25 5.31 3.12 11.06
C ILE A 25 5.88 4.29 10.28
N ALA A 26 6.16 5.40 10.96
CA ALA A 26 6.76 6.57 10.32
C ALA A 26 7.96 7.08 11.11
N GLU A 27 8.98 7.53 10.39
CA GLU A 27 10.14 8.20 10.96
C GLU A 27 10.48 9.43 10.14
N ALA A 28 10.45 10.59 10.80
CA ALA A 28 10.78 11.87 10.21
C ALA A 28 12.08 12.44 10.81
N PHE A 29 12.96 12.91 9.95
CA PHE A 29 14.21 13.58 10.33
C PHE A 29 14.03 15.08 10.18
N SER A 30 13.46 15.69 11.22
CA SER A 30 13.10 17.11 11.31
C SER A 30 13.08 17.56 12.76
N SER A 31 13.29 18.85 13.01
CA SER A 31 13.07 19.47 14.32
C SER A 31 11.60 19.53 14.72
N GLU A 32 10.68 19.49 13.73
CA GLU A 32 9.23 19.56 13.91
C GLU A 32 8.59 18.15 13.94
N LYS A 33 9.34 17.14 14.41
CA LYS A 33 8.94 15.73 14.41
C LYS A 33 7.59 15.50 15.09
N LYS A 34 7.34 16.15 16.21
CA LYS A 34 6.10 15.99 17.00
C LYS A 34 4.88 16.49 16.22
N GLU A 35 4.99 17.64 15.59
CA GLU A 35 3.94 18.25 14.77
C GLU A 35 3.65 17.39 13.53
N ILE A 36 4.69 16.85 12.89
CA ILE A 36 4.60 15.93 11.78
C ILE A 36 3.82 14.67 12.21
N TYR A 37 4.14 14.07 13.36
CA TYR A 37 3.47 12.87 13.85
C TYR A 37 2.00 13.12 14.21
N ASN A 38 1.68 14.28 14.79
CA ASN A 38 0.29 14.67 15.03
C ASN A 38 -0.50 14.79 13.72
N LEU A 39 0.09 15.38 12.69
CA LEU A 39 -0.53 15.48 11.37
C LEU A 39 -0.75 14.11 10.73
N ILE A 40 0.21 13.20 10.83
CA ILE A 40 0.05 11.83 10.33
C ILE A 40 -1.11 11.11 11.04
N CYS A 41 -1.22 11.24 12.37
CA CYS A 41 -2.32 10.67 13.14
C CYS A 41 -3.69 11.22 12.69
N GLU A 42 -3.80 12.54 12.52
CA GLU A 42 -5.03 13.21 12.07
C GLU A 42 -5.47 12.68 10.71
N TYR A 43 -4.58 12.73 9.71
CA TYR A 43 -4.91 12.35 8.34
C TYR A 43 -5.10 10.84 8.18
N SER A 44 -4.43 9.99 8.96
CA SER A 44 -4.68 8.56 8.92
C SER A 44 -6.12 8.21 9.27
N SER A 45 -6.68 8.89 10.28
CA SER A 45 -8.09 8.72 10.67
C SER A 45 -9.04 9.29 9.63
N LYS A 46 -8.71 10.44 9.04
CA LYS A 46 -9.50 11.06 7.98
C LYS A 46 -9.58 10.17 6.75
N PHE A 47 -8.45 9.66 6.26
CA PHE A 47 -8.42 8.81 5.06
C PHE A 47 -9.23 7.52 5.25
N LEU A 48 -9.16 6.87 6.40
CA LEU A 48 -9.99 5.68 6.66
C LEU A 48 -11.48 6.00 6.68
N LYS A 49 -11.86 7.16 7.22
CA LYS A 49 -13.25 7.62 7.16
C LYS A 49 -13.69 7.84 5.71
N ASP A 50 -12.88 8.55 4.93
CA ASP A 50 -13.17 8.84 3.51
C ASP A 50 -13.30 7.55 2.70
N LEU A 51 -12.39 6.58 2.88
CA LEU A 51 -12.45 5.26 2.27
C LEU A 51 -13.74 4.50 2.62
N SER A 52 -14.18 4.57 3.88
CA SER A 52 -15.39 3.88 4.33
C SER A 52 -16.66 4.36 3.61
N LEU A 53 -16.69 5.61 3.18
CA LEU A 53 -17.82 6.20 2.45
C LEU A 53 -17.89 5.74 0.98
N GLU A 54 -16.76 5.34 0.41
CA GLU A 54 -16.66 4.95 -1.01
C GLU A 54 -16.31 3.46 -1.19
N ILE A 55 -16.26 2.67 -0.11
CA ILE A 55 -15.75 1.30 -0.10
C ILE A 55 -16.42 0.38 -1.13
N GLU A 56 -17.74 0.50 -1.31
CA GLU A 56 -18.49 -0.32 -2.25
C GLU A 56 -18.17 0.00 -3.73
N LYS A 57 -17.70 1.21 -4.01
CA LYS A 57 -17.19 1.57 -5.33
C LYS A 57 -15.75 1.11 -5.53
N LEU A 58 -14.92 1.23 -4.48
CA LEU A 58 -13.51 0.86 -4.50
C LEU A 58 -13.27 -0.65 -4.67
N LYS A 59 -14.23 -1.47 -4.27
CA LYS A 59 -14.24 -2.93 -4.48
C LYS A 59 -14.57 -3.35 -5.90
N LYS A 60 -15.11 -2.46 -6.74
CA LYS A 60 -15.49 -2.77 -8.12
C LYS A 60 -14.26 -2.70 -9.04
N PRO A 61 -14.28 -3.42 -10.16
CA PRO A 61 -13.21 -3.36 -11.15
C PRO A 61 -12.91 -1.92 -11.60
N THR A 62 -11.63 -1.61 -11.71
CA THR A 62 -11.18 -0.32 -12.26
C THR A 62 -11.60 -0.20 -13.72
N SER A 63 -12.23 0.91 -14.07
CA SER A 63 -12.63 1.23 -15.44
C SER A 63 -12.55 2.74 -15.67
N GLN A 64 -12.43 3.18 -16.92
CA GLN A 64 -12.39 4.61 -17.30
C GLN A 64 -13.61 5.41 -16.83
N LYS A 65 -14.70 4.74 -16.45
CA LYS A 65 -15.97 5.36 -16.03
C LYS A 65 -16.05 5.59 -14.52
N ASN A 66 -15.14 5.04 -13.72
CA ASN A 66 -15.18 5.22 -12.28
C ASN A 66 -14.94 6.69 -11.91
N LYS A 67 -15.68 7.17 -10.92
CA LYS A 67 -15.55 8.52 -10.34
C LYS A 67 -15.59 8.43 -8.84
N PHE A 68 -14.62 9.06 -8.20
CA PHE A 68 -14.47 9.12 -6.75
C PHE A 68 -14.46 10.58 -6.28
N VAL A 69 -14.76 10.80 -5.01
CA VAL A 69 -14.86 12.14 -4.42
C VAL A 69 -13.64 12.45 -3.55
N SER A 70 -13.20 11.50 -2.75
CA SER A 70 -12.08 11.70 -1.84
C SER A 70 -10.72 11.61 -2.55
N ASP A 71 -9.75 12.38 -2.06
CA ASP A 71 -8.38 12.34 -2.60
C ASP A 71 -7.78 10.94 -2.54
N ILE A 72 -8.03 10.22 -1.43
CA ILE A 72 -7.51 8.87 -1.24
C ILE A 72 -8.10 7.89 -2.26
N ALA A 73 -9.41 7.93 -2.50
CA ALA A 73 -10.06 7.07 -3.48
C ALA A 73 -9.64 7.41 -4.93
N ASN A 74 -9.43 8.69 -5.22
CA ASN A 74 -8.89 9.13 -6.51
C ASN A 74 -7.44 8.65 -6.72
N THR A 75 -6.57 8.76 -5.71
CA THR A 75 -5.18 8.26 -5.78
C THR A 75 -5.16 6.76 -6.06
N MET A 76 -5.97 5.98 -5.35
CA MET A 76 -6.13 4.54 -5.59
C MET A 76 -6.61 4.23 -7.00
N PHE A 77 -7.57 4.99 -7.50
CA PHE A 77 -8.10 4.81 -8.84
C PHE A 77 -7.05 5.14 -9.92
N GLU A 78 -6.41 6.30 -9.84
CA GLU A 78 -5.44 6.72 -10.86
C GLU A 78 -4.23 5.78 -10.92
N SER A 79 -3.75 5.25 -9.78
CA SER A 79 -2.66 4.27 -9.77
C SER A 79 -3.07 2.93 -10.38
N THR A 80 -4.27 2.44 -10.11
CA THR A 80 -4.75 1.16 -10.68
C THR A 80 -5.17 1.25 -12.14
N LYS A 81 -5.64 2.41 -12.59
CA LYS A 81 -6.01 2.68 -13.98
C LYS A 81 -4.86 2.50 -14.96
N LEU A 82 -3.61 2.66 -14.51
CA LEU A 82 -2.41 2.45 -15.32
C LEU A 82 -2.28 0.99 -15.81
N PHE A 83 -2.93 0.05 -15.15
CA PHE A 83 -2.81 -1.38 -15.44
C PHE A 83 -3.96 -1.93 -16.29
N LEU A 84 -4.87 -1.09 -16.74
CA LEU A 84 -5.92 -1.51 -17.69
C LEU A 84 -5.30 -2.01 -19.01
N PRO A 85 -5.81 -3.07 -19.65
CA PRO A 85 -7.09 -3.74 -19.37
C PRO A 85 -7.04 -4.89 -18.35
N ASN A 86 -5.92 -5.11 -17.64
CA ASN A 86 -5.86 -6.17 -16.64
C ASN A 86 -6.92 -5.93 -15.56
N PHE A 87 -7.49 -7.04 -15.05
CA PHE A 87 -8.40 -6.94 -13.91
C PHE A 87 -7.67 -6.45 -12.68
N ILE A 88 -8.15 -5.37 -12.13
CA ILE A 88 -7.68 -4.78 -10.87
C ILE A 88 -8.81 -3.93 -10.28
N THR A 89 -8.88 -3.84 -8.95
CA THR A 89 -9.76 -2.90 -8.27
C THR A 89 -8.92 -1.80 -7.62
N PRO A 90 -9.46 -0.60 -7.36
CA PRO A 90 -8.73 0.44 -6.62
C PRO A 90 -8.17 -0.03 -5.26
N MET A 91 -8.80 -1.02 -4.63
CA MET A 91 -8.33 -1.59 -3.37
C MET A 91 -6.92 -2.19 -3.43
N ALA A 92 -6.45 -2.57 -4.62
CA ALA A 92 -5.10 -3.10 -4.84
C ALA A 92 -3.97 -2.08 -4.63
N SER A 93 -4.31 -0.84 -4.31
CA SER A 93 -3.37 0.26 -4.11
C SER A 93 -3.67 1.01 -2.79
N VAL A 94 -4.46 0.42 -1.90
CA VAL A 94 -4.94 1.12 -0.71
C VAL A 94 -3.83 1.47 0.27
N ALA A 95 -2.91 0.54 0.53
CA ALA A 95 -1.87 0.74 1.53
C ALA A 95 -0.80 1.72 1.03
N GLY A 96 -0.37 1.59 -0.23
CA GLY A 96 0.53 2.52 -0.89
C GLY A 96 -0.07 3.92 -1.04
N SER A 97 -1.37 4.03 -1.35
CA SER A 97 -2.05 5.33 -1.45
C SER A 97 -2.15 6.05 -0.11
N ILE A 98 -2.40 5.32 0.98
CA ILE A 98 -2.42 5.91 2.32
C ILE A 98 -1.03 6.45 2.68
N SER A 99 0.03 5.65 2.53
CA SER A 99 1.40 6.07 2.85
C SER A 99 1.84 7.27 1.99
N GLU A 100 1.50 7.27 0.69
CA GLU A 100 1.80 8.36 -0.24
C GLU A 100 1.12 9.67 0.15
N LEU A 101 -0.20 9.65 0.37
CA LEU A 101 -0.93 10.87 0.72
C LEU A 101 -0.54 11.41 2.10
N LEU A 102 -0.24 10.56 3.08
CA LEU A 102 0.30 11.00 4.35
C LEU A 102 1.63 11.73 4.17
N LEU A 103 2.53 11.19 3.36
CA LEU A 103 3.79 11.83 3.02
C LEU A 103 3.57 13.18 2.35
N LEU A 104 2.71 13.26 1.35
CA LEU A 104 2.41 14.51 0.65
C LEU A 104 1.84 15.56 1.61
N LYS A 105 0.95 15.17 2.55
CA LYS A 105 0.44 16.10 3.58
C LYS A 105 1.51 16.62 4.52
N VAL A 106 2.52 15.82 4.83
CA VAL A 106 3.68 16.29 5.61
C VAL A 106 4.48 17.31 4.80
N LEU A 107 4.81 17.00 3.54
CA LEU A 107 5.64 17.85 2.70
C LEU A 107 4.96 19.15 2.25
N GLU A 108 3.62 19.20 2.27
CA GLU A 108 2.85 20.44 2.06
C GLU A 108 3.08 21.46 3.20
N LYS A 109 3.37 21.00 4.41
CA LYS A 109 3.41 21.86 5.61
C LYS A 109 4.78 21.97 6.26
N PHE A 110 5.64 20.99 6.10
CA PHE A 110 6.91 20.89 6.82
C PHE A 110 8.08 20.68 5.86
N LYS A 111 9.22 21.27 6.24
CA LYS A 111 10.50 20.97 5.60
C LYS A 111 11.16 19.80 6.32
N VAL A 112 11.42 18.72 5.59
CA VAL A 112 12.09 17.53 6.14
C VAL A 112 13.31 17.17 5.29
N ASN A 113 14.36 16.69 5.93
CA ASN A 113 15.52 16.18 5.21
C ASN A 113 15.25 14.80 4.65
N LYS A 114 14.65 13.93 5.44
CA LYS A 114 14.16 12.64 5.03
C LYS A 114 13.03 12.15 5.92
N ILE A 115 12.15 11.37 5.34
CA ILE A 115 11.00 10.76 6.02
C ILE A 115 10.61 9.49 5.28
N TYR A 116 10.18 8.48 6.00
CA TYR A 116 9.42 7.39 5.43
C TYR A 116 8.12 7.16 6.20
N ILE A 117 7.13 6.66 5.49
CA ILE A 117 5.85 6.21 6.04
C ILE A 117 5.57 4.82 5.47
N ASN A 118 5.58 3.83 6.33
CA ASN A 118 5.36 2.42 6.00
C ASN A 118 3.97 2.02 6.50
N ASN A 119 3.09 1.61 5.61
CA ASN A 119 1.78 1.09 5.94
C ASN A 119 1.72 -0.41 5.60
N GLY A 120 2.08 -1.24 6.57
CA GLY A 120 1.99 -2.69 6.42
C GLY A 120 2.93 -3.32 5.41
N GLY A 121 4.01 -2.65 5.02
CA GLY A 121 4.98 -3.06 4.01
C GLY A 121 5.05 -2.13 2.81
N ASP A 122 4.02 -1.31 2.58
CA ASP A 122 3.98 -0.36 1.48
C ASP A 122 4.46 1.01 1.95
N ILE A 123 5.63 1.37 1.46
CA ILE A 123 6.44 2.48 1.95
C ILE A 123 6.39 3.64 0.96
N SER A 124 6.06 4.81 1.45
CA SER A 124 6.33 6.08 0.77
C SER A 124 7.47 6.79 1.47
N LEU A 125 8.40 7.36 0.72
CA LEU A 125 9.57 8.02 1.26
C LEU A 125 9.90 9.30 0.51
N TYR A 126 10.54 10.21 1.22
CA TYR A 126 11.19 11.39 0.66
C TYR A 126 12.57 11.53 1.29
N ILE A 127 13.56 11.84 0.45
CA ILE A 127 14.91 12.14 0.88
C ILE A 127 15.44 13.36 0.13
N SER A 128 16.13 14.24 0.87
CA SER A 128 16.83 15.37 0.27
C SER A 128 18.17 14.92 -0.33
N LYS A 129 18.76 15.80 -1.13
CA LYS A 129 20.05 15.59 -1.76
C LYS A 129 21.12 15.19 -0.73
N ASN A 130 21.93 14.17 -1.03
CA ASN A 130 22.98 13.61 -0.17
C ASN A 130 22.51 12.78 1.04
N GLU A 131 21.22 12.51 1.17
CA GLU A 131 20.68 11.56 2.15
C GLU A 131 20.48 10.17 1.53
N LYS A 132 20.34 9.17 2.38
CA LYS A 132 20.00 7.81 1.95
C LYS A 132 19.16 7.06 2.97
N PHE A 133 18.40 6.11 2.48
CA PHE A 133 17.74 5.07 3.27
C PHE A 133 18.21 3.68 2.85
N ASN A 134 18.30 2.77 3.81
CA ASN A 134 18.48 1.36 3.57
C ASN A 134 17.24 0.62 4.06
N PHE A 135 16.61 -0.13 3.17
CA PHE A 135 15.45 -0.96 3.48
C PHE A 135 15.81 -2.42 3.33
N SER A 136 15.48 -3.22 4.33
CA SER A 136 15.62 -4.67 4.25
C SER A 136 14.31 -5.28 3.75
N ILE A 137 14.38 -6.08 2.69
CA ILE A 137 13.27 -6.92 2.26
C ILE A 137 13.44 -8.25 2.97
N GLY A 138 12.46 -8.59 3.84
CA GLY A 138 12.45 -9.84 4.60
C GLY A 138 12.05 -11.02 3.71
N GLY A 139 12.48 -12.22 4.10
CA GLY A 139 12.18 -13.48 3.43
C GLY A 139 13.31 -14.48 3.60
N GLU A 140 13.25 -15.62 2.91
CA GLU A 140 14.32 -16.62 2.88
C GLU A 140 15.61 -16.06 2.28
N THR A 141 15.48 -15.09 1.38
CA THR A 141 16.61 -14.33 0.81
C THR A 141 16.48 -12.89 1.27
N SER A 142 17.31 -12.45 2.20
CA SER A 142 17.35 -11.05 2.62
C SER A 142 18.06 -10.21 1.55
N CYS A 143 17.43 -9.11 1.16
CA CYS A 143 17.96 -8.13 0.23
C CYS A 143 17.91 -6.75 0.90
N VAL A 144 18.90 -5.90 0.62
CA VAL A 144 18.92 -4.51 1.07
C VAL A 144 18.78 -3.61 -0.14
N ILE A 145 17.83 -2.68 -0.09
CA ILE A 145 17.68 -1.61 -1.07
C ILE A 145 18.30 -0.36 -0.46
N GLU A 146 19.32 0.18 -1.11
CA GLU A 146 19.81 1.53 -0.82
C GLU A 146 19.09 2.52 -1.74
N TYR A 147 18.38 3.47 -1.15
CA TYR A 147 17.68 4.54 -1.84
C TYR A 147 18.42 5.86 -1.56
N THR A 148 18.79 6.59 -2.61
CA THR A 148 19.63 7.79 -2.53
C THR A 148 18.86 9.05 -2.89
N GLY A 149 19.26 10.20 -2.32
CA GLY A 149 18.58 11.49 -2.48
C GLY A 149 18.60 12.12 -3.87
N ILE A 150 19.09 11.41 -4.88
CA ILE A 150 18.99 11.85 -6.28
C ILE A 150 17.55 11.81 -6.75
N ASP A 151 16.77 10.87 -6.23
CA ASP A 151 15.41 10.56 -6.70
C ASP A 151 14.29 11.33 -5.97
N GLY A 152 14.58 11.92 -4.79
CA GLY A 152 13.65 12.72 -4.00
C GLY A 152 12.51 11.90 -3.39
N PHE A 153 11.48 11.66 -4.17
CA PHE A 153 10.35 10.80 -3.80
C PHE A 153 10.58 9.36 -4.23
N GLY A 154 9.98 8.43 -3.48
CA GLY A 154 9.97 7.03 -3.86
C GLY A 154 8.85 6.26 -3.17
N GLY A 155 8.48 5.16 -3.81
CA GLY A 155 7.55 4.17 -3.28
C GLY A 155 8.12 2.78 -3.39
N ILE A 156 7.95 1.98 -2.33
CA ILE A 156 8.33 0.57 -2.29
C ILE A 156 7.12 -0.20 -1.79
N ALA A 157 6.70 -1.22 -2.53
CA ALA A 157 5.59 -2.07 -2.13
C ALA A 157 5.90 -3.53 -2.37
N THR A 158 5.35 -4.40 -1.51
CA THR A 158 5.58 -5.83 -1.62
C THR A 158 4.25 -6.59 -1.53
N SER A 159 3.97 -7.40 -2.56
CA SER A 159 2.87 -8.33 -2.62
C SER A 159 3.38 -9.77 -2.73
N GLY A 160 2.53 -10.76 -2.49
CA GLY A 160 2.89 -12.18 -2.61
C GLY A 160 1.85 -13.07 -1.96
N TRP A 161 1.89 -14.39 -2.27
CA TRP A 161 0.91 -15.30 -1.72
C TRP A 161 1.07 -15.57 -0.22
N LYS A 162 2.29 -15.37 0.33
CA LYS A 162 2.57 -15.45 1.77
C LYS A 162 2.25 -14.13 2.51
N GLY A 163 1.90 -13.07 1.79
CA GLY A 163 1.57 -11.76 2.35
C GLY A 163 0.14 -11.69 2.89
N ARG A 164 -0.17 -10.60 3.60
CA ARG A 164 -1.52 -10.38 4.16
C ARG A 164 -2.61 -10.18 3.11
N SER A 165 -2.26 -9.73 1.91
CA SER A 165 -3.19 -9.46 0.81
C SER A 165 -3.35 -10.61 -0.17
N PHE A 166 -2.66 -11.73 0.02
CA PHE A 166 -2.73 -12.95 -0.80
C PHE A 166 -2.81 -12.70 -2.31
N SER A 167 -1.68 -12.73 -3.01
CA SER A 167 -1.72 -12.73 -4.47
C SER A 167 -2.25 -14.08 -5.00
N MET A 168 -2.88 -14.06 -6.18
CA MET A 168 -3.38 -15.26 -6.85
C MET A 168 -2.26 -16.10 -7.46
N GLY A 169 -1.07 -15.56 -7.60
CA GLY A 169 0.09 -16.24 -8.15
C GLY A 169 0.87 -17.04 -7.12
N ILE A 170 1.99 -17.59 -7.56
CA ILE A 170 2.84 -18.49 -6.76
C ILE A 170 4.09 -17.82 -6.19
N ALA A 171 4.30 -16.54 -6.49
CA ALA A 171 5.45 -15.82 -5.99
C ALA A 171 5.35 -15.61 -4.47
N ASP A 172 6.36 -16.00 -3.72
CA ASP A 172 6.44 -15.77 -2.27
C ASP A 172 6.37 -14.28 -1.95
N SER A 173 7.11 -13.47 -2.71
CA SER A 173 7.08 -12.02 -2.64
C SER A 173 7.45 -11.40 -3.98
N VAL A 174 6.84 -10.24 -4.27
CA VAL A 174 7.16 -9.36 -5.40
C VAL A 174 7.32 -7.97 -4.83
N THR A 175 8.53 -7.44 -4.86
CA THR A 175 8.80 -6.07 -4.42
C THR A 175 9.00 -5.18 -5.63
N VAL A 176 8.26 -4.07 -5.64
CA VAL A 176 8.31 -3.05 -6.70
C VAL A 176 8.77 -1.72 -6.10
N ILE A 177 9.67 -1.06 -6.82
CA ILE A 177 10.10 0.31 -6.55
C ILE A 177 9.54 1.20 -7.66
N ALA A 178 8.90 2.30 -7.30
CA ALA A 178 8.35 3.29 -8.23
C ALA A 178 8.47 4.70 -7.66
N GLU A 179 8.18 5.72 -8.47
CA GLU A 179 8.12 7.12 -8.01
C GLU A 179 7.02 7.35 -6.98
N LYS A 180 5.94 6.55 -7.03
CA LYS A 180 4.76 6.65 -6.17
C LYS A 180 4.48 5.33 -5.48
N ALA A 181 4.22 5.37 -4.19
CA ALA A 181 3.90 4.17 -3.41
C ALA A 181 2.58 3.52 -3.86
N SER A 182 1.60 4.31 -4.26
CA SER A 182 0.33 3.82 -4.81
C SER A 182 0.50 3.03 -6.11
N VAL A 183 1.42 3.47 -6.96
CA VAL A 183 1.75 2.77 -8.21
C VAL A 183 2.56 1.50 -7.93
N ALA A 184 3.52 1.57 -7.00
CA ALA A 184 4.30 0.41 -6.58
C ALA A 184 3.40 -0.71 -6.04
N ASP A 185 2.41 -0.37 -5.19
CA ASP A 185 1.44 -1.29 -4.59
C ASP A 185 0.57 -1.97 -5.66
N ALA A 186 -0.05 -1.18 -6.55
CA ALA A 186 -0.82 -1.71 -7.66
C ALA A 186 0.02 -2.62 -8.58
N ALA A 187 1.26 -2.22 -8.89
CA ALA A 187 2.18 -3.00 -9.72
C ALA A 187 2.58 -4.33 -9.05
N ALA A 188 2.95 -4.29 -7.77
CA ALA A 188 3.31 -5.48 -7.00
C ALA A 188 2.16 -6.49 -6.97
N THR A 189 0.93 -6.01 -6.79
CA THR A 189 -0.29 -6.84 -6.85
C THR A 189 -0.48 -7.46 -8.22
N ILE A 190 -0.42 -6.69 -9.31
CA ILE A 190 -0.59 -7.20 -10.67
C ILE A 190 0.49 -8.23 -11.01
N ILE A 191 1.76 -7.92 -10.75
CA ILE A 191 2.87 -8.83 -11.03
C ILE A 191 2.72 -10.11 -10.21
N GLY A 192 2.46 -9.98 -8.90
CA GLY A 192 2.24 -11.12 -8.01
C GLY A 192 1.13 -12.06 -8.48
N ASN A 193 0.02 -11.49 -8.97
CA ASN A 193 -1.11 -12.25 -9.50
C ASN A 193 -0.79 -12.98 -10.82
N HIS A 194 0.12 -12.46 -11.65
CA HIS A 194 0.46 -13.03 -12.95
C HIS A 194 1.61 -14.05 -12.91
N ILE A 195 2.39 -14.08 -11.84
CA ILE A 195 3.42 -15.11 -11.64
C ILE A 195 2.72 -16.43 -11.29
N ASP A 196 2.52 -17.29 -12.27
CA ASP A 196 1.78 -18.53 -12.12
C ASP A 196 2.43 -19.69 -12.90
N LEU A 197 2.23 -20.91 -12.42
CA LEU A 197 2.63 -22.13 -13.10
C LEU A 197 1.38 -22.81 -13.69
N LYS A 198 1.05 -22.44 -14.92
CA LYS A 198 -0.14 -22.96 -15.62
C LYS A 198 -0.03 -24.48 -15.84
N ASN A 199 -1.12 -25.19 -15.63
CA ASN A 199 -1.25 -26.63 -15.91
C ASN A 199 -0.28 -27.52 -15.11
N SER A 200 0.17 -27.11 -13.96
CA SER A 200 1.03 -27.91 -13.09
C SER A 200 0.22 -28.64 -12.00
N ASN A 201 0.48 -29.92 -11.86
CA ASN A 201 -0.05 -30.72 -10.75
C ASN A 201 0.67 -30.46 -9.41
N LYS A 202 1.76 -29.68 -9.44
CA LYS A 202 2.52 -29.27 -8.24
C LYS A 202 1.90 -28.08 -7.52
N VAL A 203 1.01 -27.34 -8.18
CA VAL A 203 0.34 -26.18 -7.62
C VAL A 203 -1.14 -26.49 -7.43
N LYS A 204 -1.60 -26.43 -6.19
CA LYS A 204 -3.02 -26.59 -5.85
C LYS A 204 -3.63 -25.21 -5.69
N LYS A 205 -4.66 -24.90 -6.50
CA LYS A 205 -5.44 -23.67 -6.36
C LYS A 205 -6.69 -23.96 -5.54
N THR A 206 -7.01 -23.07 -4.62
CA THR A 206 -8.24 -23.11 -3.81
C THR A 206 -8.84 -21.71 -3.73
N PHE A 207 -10.11 -21.63 -3.37
CA PHE A 207 -10.75 -20.34 -3.12
C PHE A 207 -10.16 -19.71 -1.85
N ALA A 208 -9.90 -18.43 -1.89
CA ALA A 208 -9.29 -17.73 -0.78
C ALA A 208 -10.17 -17.70 0.48
N ASN A 209 -11.50 -17.68 0.34
CA ASN A 209 -12.44 -17.83 1.45
C ASN A 209 -12.37 -19.20 2.15
N ASN A 210 -11.76 -20.21 1.53
CA ASN A 210 -11.48 -21.50 2.17
C ASN A 210 -10.23 -21.46 3.04
N LEU A 211 -9.41 -20.41 2.91
CA LEU A 211 -8.17 -20.23 3.67
C LEU A 211 -8.37 -19.30 4.85
N TYR A 212 -9.15 -18.22 4.66
CA TYR A 212 -9.38 -17.21 5.67
C TYR A 212 -10.76 -16.56 5.47
N GLU A 213 -11.59 -16.52 6.51
CA GLU A 213 -12.93 -15.92 6.48
C GLU A 213 -12.92 -14.43 6.14
N ASP A 214 -11.86 -13.70 6.54
CA ASP A 214 -11.69 -12.26 6.33
C ASP A 214 -10.77 -11.91 5.15
N CYS A 215 -10.55 -12.84 4.20
CA CYS A 215 -9.67 -12.56 3.07
C CYS A 215 -10.23 -11.40 2.22
N LEU A 216 -9.46 -10.31 2.16
CA LEU A 216 -9.78 -9.12 1.37
C LEU A 216 -9.51 -9.37 -0.13
N LEU A 217 -10.26 -10.26 -0.75
CA LEU A 217 -10.16 -10.63 -2.17
C LEU A 217 -10.59 -9.53 -3.15
N TYR A 218 -10.51 -8.28 -2.74
CA TYR A 218 -10.91 -7.16 -3.59
C TYR A 218 -9.92 -6.87 -4.72
N THR A 219 -8.76 -7.53 -4.68
CA THR A 219 -7.72 -7.38 -5.71
C THR A 219 -7.76 -8.48 -6.77
N SER A 220 -8.66 -9.46 -6.60
CA SER A 220 -8.73 -10.65 -7.44
C SER A 220 -10.12 -10.83 -8.03
N PRO A 221 -10.26 -11.29 -9.30
CA PRO A 221 -11.56 -11.58 -9.85
C PRO A 221 -12.25 -12.69 -9.04
N SER A 222 -13.52 -12.48 -8.71
CA SER A 222 -14.35 -13.55 -8.19
C SER A 222 -14.47 -14.66 -9.26
N PRO A 223 -14.48 -15.94 -8.88
CA PRO A 223 -14.75 -17.03 -9.80
C PRO A 223 -16.11 -16.90 -10.54
N ARG A 224 -17.02 -16.06 -10.03
CA ARG A 224 -18.30 -15.75 -10.68
C ARG A 224 -18.15 -14.76 -11.84
N ASP A 225 -17.05 -13.98 -11.90
CA ASP A 225 -16.83 -12.96 -12.93
C ASP A 225 -16.07 -13.51 -14.14
N SER A 226 -15.59 -14.77 -14.09
CA SER A 226 -14.88 -15.44 -15.18
C SER A 226 -15.79 -16.22 -16.13
N SER A 227 -17.13 -16.10 -16.01
CA SER A 227 -18.13 -16.78 -16.82
C SER A 227 -18.95 -15.82 -17.71
N GLN A 228 -18.31 -14.79 -18.27
CA GLN A 228 -18.86 -13.98 -19.37
C GLN A 228 -17.87 -13.93 -20.55
#